data_df3c2f72716aaaec5fc78e30b1c89667
#
_entry.id   df3c2f72716aaaec5fc78e30b1c89667
#
_cell.length_a   1.000
_cell.length_b   1.000
_cell.length_c   1.000
_cell.angle_alpha   90.00
_cell.angle_beta   90.00
_cell.angle_gamma   90.00
#
_symmetry.space_group_name_H-M   'P 1'
#
loop_
_entity.id
_entity.type
_entity.pdbx_description
1 polymer ?
#
loop_
_entity_poly.entity_id
_entity_poly.type
_entity_poly.pdbx_seq_one_letter_code
_entity_poly.pdbx_strand_id
1 'polypeptide(L)'
;MDSKTLLEIQHISKSFSQTKALREVSFNIMRGEVRGLVGENGSGKSTLSNIIAGVYCQDSGKIILNGKELNVSSPIEAEEHGIALIVQEIGTIEGVSVASNIFLGSEKKFVSKGLVNYRKMNEEAKKALNEIGIDNINPALNVEKLNLEERKIIEIAKAYYIHPKLLIVDETANALSSHGRSILYSVIKSVKEYGGTVLFITHDLEELVKVCDGVTILRDGIYIDTCYGEKMVINDLKVEMVGREINDHYYRTDEESIVSDKVVLGVTNVYTSALKNINFELHEGEILGLGGLSDCGMHELGRLLFGLDQPYSGTISCYGETKKLKNPAEAIRNSIGYLSKNRDTEAIILQSSIKDNICLCSLDKISKFGFAFPAKENVFSEQWINKLKIKLKSKSQYVADLSGGNKQKVVLAKWLGRGSSILVLDCPTRGIDIGVKEAIYELMNELKDKGHAIVLISEELPELIGMSDRILIMKQGKIVCEKKRSPQITESLLIKDMI
;
A
#
# COMPACT_ATOMS: atom_id res chain seq x y z
N MET A 1 20.31 -34.56 18.45
CA MET A 1 18.98 -34.55 17.82
C MET A 1 18.97 -33.36 16.86
N ASP A 2 19.10 -33.62 15.57
CA ASP A 2 18.94 -32.54 14.58
C ASP A 2 17.48 -32.17 14.54
N SER A 3 17.14 -31.10 15.27
CA SER A 3 15.81 -30.51 15.19
C SER A 3 15.60 -29.96 13.78
N LYS A 4 14.64 -30.51 13.05
CA LYS A 4 14.27 -30.00 11.73
C LYS A 4 13.71 -28.57 11.80
N THR A 5 13.32 -28.10 12.98
CA THR A 5 12.76 -26.79 13.25
C THR A 5 13.87 -25.76 13.47
N LEU A 6 13.82 -24.63 12.76
CA LEU A 6 14.71 -23.50 12.98
C LEU A 6 14.11 -22.53 14.00
N LEU A 7 12.85 -22.12 13.78
CA LEU A 7 12.16 -21.13 14.61
C LEU A 7 10.88 -21.70 15.20
N GLU A 8 10.71 -21.57 16.51
CA GLU A 8 9.47 -21.92 17.22
C GLU A 8 8.93 -20.68 17.89
N ILE A 9 7.70 -20.35 17.60
CA ILE A 9 6.95 -19.24 18.19
C ILE A 9 5.93 -19.87 19.13
N GLN A 10 5.99 -19.53 20.42
CA GLN A 10 5.18 -20.14 21.46
C GLN A 10 4.41 -19.06 22.23
N HIS A 11 3.07 -19.01 22.05
CA HIS A 11 2.12 -18.14 22.74
C HIS A 11 2.49 -16.66 22.76
N ILE A 12 3.04 -16.16 21.67
CA ILE A 12 3.46 -14.75 21.57
C ILE A 12 2.24 -13.83 21.60
N SER A 13 2.25 -12.91 22.56
CA SER A 13 1.26 -11.85 22.66
C SER A 13 1.95 -10.48 22.70
N LYS A 14 1.31 -9.48 22.06
CA LYS A 14 1.75 -8.10 22.03
C LYS A 14 0.59 -7.13 21.96
N SER A 15 0.65 -6.10 22.80
CA SER A 15 -0.33 -5.02 22.81
C SER A 15 0.36 -3.67 22.66
N PHE A 16 -0.24 -2.77 21.91
CA PHE A 16 0.14 -1.36 21.83
C PHE A 16 -1.00 -0.52 22.39
N SER A 17 -0.79 0.07 23.55
CA SER A 17 -1.85 0.75 24.30
C SER A 17 -3.06 -0.17 24.51
N GLN A 18 -4.18 0.09 23.86
CA GLN A 18 -5.41 -0.73 23.97
C GLN A 18 -5.60 -1.73 22.83
N THR A 19 -4.71 -1.74 21.83
CA THR A 19 -4.82 -2.63 20.66
C THR A 19 -3.97 -3.86 20.90
N LYS A 20 -4.62 -5.04 20.93
CA LYS A 20 -3.94 -6.34 20.97
C LYS A 20 -3.51 -6.71 19.56
N ALA A 21 -2.23 -6.50 19.24
CA ALA A 21 -1.67 -6.78 17.92
C ALA A 21 -1.41 -8.27 17.69
N LEU A 22 -1.01 -9.00 18.73
CA LEU A 22 -0.84 -10.47 18.71
C LEU A 22 -1.49 -11.09 19.95
N ARG A 23 -2.10 -12.28 19.79
CA ARG A 23 -2.86 -13.01 20.81
C ARG A 23 -2.46 -14.48 20.78
N GLU A 24 -1.52 -14.87 21.66
CA GLU A 24 -1.07 -16.25 21.82
C GLU A 24 -0.69 -16.98 20.52
N VAL A 25 -0.02 -16.26 19.63
CA VAL A 25 0.41 -16.80 18.33
C VAL A 25 1.44 -17.92 18.56
N SER A 26 1.19 -19.08 17.96
CA SER A 26 2.08 -20.25 18.05
C SER A 26 2.18 -20.97 16.72
N PHE A 27 3.39 -21.12 16.17
CA PHE A 27 3.69 -21.95 14.99
C PHE A 27 5.20 -22.16 14.87
N ASN A 28 5.59 -23.08 13.96
CA ASN A 28 6.99 -23.45 13.75
C ASN A 28 7.37 -23.22 12.29
N ILE A 29 8.66 -22.88 12.07
CA ILE A 29 9.26 -22.77 10.74
C ILE A 29 10.42 -23.77 10.65
N MET A 30 10.43 -24.55 9.56
CA MET A 30 11.46 -25.59 9.37
C MET A 30 12.75 -24.98 8.82
N ARG A 31 13.86 -25.64 9.05
CA ARG A 31 15.16 -25.24 8.53
C ARG A 31 15.18 -25.40 7.00
N GLY A 32 15.73 -24.40 6.29
CA GLY A 32 15.82 -24.39 4.83
C GLY A 32 14.47 -24.18 4.13
N GLU A 33 13.46 -23.71 4.84
CA GLU A 33 12.12 -23.45 4.33
C GLU A 33 11.97 -21.99 3.95
N VAL A 34 11.24 -21.72 2.88
CA VAL A 34 10.68 -20.39 2.58
C VAL A 34 9.23 -20.38 3.07
N ARG A 35 8.99 -19.76 4.22
CA ARG A 35 7.67 -19.66 4.84
C ARG A 35 7.03 -18.32 4.50
N GLY A 36 5.89 -18.35 3.82
CA GLY A 36 5.03 -17.20 3.65
C GLY A 36 4.27 -16.84 4.93
N LEU A 37 4.08 -15.57 5.23
CA LEU A 37 3.23 -15.08 6.30
C LEU A 37 2.21 -14.11 5.73
N VAL A 38 0.94 -14.49 5.77
CA VAL A 38 -0.17 -13.71 5.20
C VAL A 38 -1.22 -13.34 6.23
N GLY A 39 -2.04 -12.38 5.88
CA GLY A 39 -3.16 -11.89 6.67
C GLY A 39 -3.51 -10.46 6.23
N GLU A 40 -4.69 -9.98 6.60
CA GLU A 40 -5.09 -8.61 6.35
C GLU A 40 -4.16 -7.59 7.04
N ASN A 41 -4.21 -6.31 6.62
CA ASN A 41 -3.47 -5.25 7.31
C ASN A 41 -3.95 -5.13 8.76
N GLY A 42 -2.99 -5.05 9.69
CA GLY A 42 -3.31 -5.07 11.12
C GLY A 42 -3.49 -6.48 11.71
N SER A 43 -3.30 -7.57 10.94
CA SER A 43 -3.34 -8.93 11.46
C SER A 43 -2.14 -9.33 12.34
N GLY A 44 -1.15 -8.44 12.49
CA GLY A 44 0.01 -8.64 13.36
C GLY A 44 1.29 -9.12 12.66
N LYS A 45 1.32 -9.27 11.32
CA LYS A 45 2.50 -9.76 10.57
C LYS A 45 3.77 -8.97 10.88
N SER A 46 3.75 -7.65 10.63
CA SER A 46 4.91 -6.79 10.88
C SER A 46 5.21 -6.61 12.37
N THR A 47 4.22 -6.78 13.26
CA THR A 47 4.48 -6.84 14.70
C THR A 47 5.28 -8.09 15.06
N LEU A 48 4.92 -9.23 14.49
CA LEU A 48 5.63 -10.48 14.73
C LEU A 48 7.04 -10.46 14.14
N SER A 49 7.22 -9.98 12.89
CA SER A 49 8.53 -9.83 12.27
C SER A 49 9.45 -8.92 13.08
N ASN A 50 8.92 -7.79 13.56
CA ASN A 50 9.66 -6.85 14.40
C ASN A 50 10.01 -7.43 15.80
N ILE A 51 9.19 -8.31 16.37
CA ILE A 51 9.54 -9.00 17.61
C ILE A 51 10.68 -9.99 17.37
N ILE A 52 10.62 -10.79 16.30
CA ILE A 52 11.67 -11.75 15.96
C ILE A 52 12.99 -11.02 15.68
N ALA A 53 12.93 -9.85 15.05
CA ALA A 53 14.09 -9.01 14.74
C ALA A 53 14.56 -8.09 15.90
N GLY A 54 13.96 -8.19 17.08
CA GLY A 54 14.39 -7.42 18.26
C GLY A 54 14.04 -5.93 18.24
N VAL A 55 13.16 -5.48 17.33
CA VAL A 55 12.66 -4.10 17.29
C VAL A 55 11.63 -3.86 18.40
N TYR A 56 10.80 -4.87 18.71
CA TYR A 56 9.84 -4.86 19.80
C TYR A 56 10.07 -6.05 20.72
N CYS A 57 9.78 -5.89 22.01
CA CYS A 57 9.68 -7.02 22.94
C CYS A 57 8.23 -7.54 22.98
N GLN A 58 8.06 -8.85 23.06
CA GLN A 58 6.76 -9.44 23.32
C GLN A 58 6.29 -9.14 24.76
N ASP A 59 4.97 -9.14 24.98
CA ASP A 59 4.39 -8.97 26.31
C ASP A 59 4.35 -10.31 27.06
N SER A 60 4.17 -11.44 26.30
CA SER A 60 4.21 -12.82 26.83
C SER A 60 4.58 -13.80 25.72
N GLY A 61 4.89 -15.03 26.10
CA GLY A 61 5.30 -16.10 25.20
C GLY A 61 6.82 -16.17 25.04
N LYS A 62 7.28 -17.08 24.17
CA LYS A 62 8.71 -17.36 23.93
C LYS A 62 8.97 -17.57 22.45
N ILE A 63 10.16 -17.16 22.03
CA ILE A 63 10.71 -17.46 20.70
C ILE A 63 11.92 -18.36 20.91
N ILE A 64 11.99 -19.47 20.18
CA ILE A 64 13.11 -20.41 20.22
C ILE A 64 13.74 -20.44 18.83
N LEU A 65 15.01 -20.11 18.76
CA LEU A 65 15.80 -20.16 17.52
C LEU A 65 16.84 -21.27 17.64
N ASN A 66 16.77 -22.26 16.75
CA ASN A 66 17.71 -23.38 16.74
C ASN A 66 17.80 -24.10 18.09
N GLY A 67 16.65 -24.32 18.75
CA GLY A 67 16.53 -25.00 20.04
C GLY A 67 16.97 -24.18 21.24
N LYS A 68 17.30 -22.90 21.11
CA LYS A 68 17.66 -21.98 22.20
C LYS A 68 16.66 -20.84 22.27
N GLU A 69 16.29 -20.45 23.47
CA GLU A 69 15.41 -19.30 23.68
C GLU A 69 16.11 -18.05 23.18
N LEU A 70 15.40 -17.29 22.30
CA LEU A 70 15.86 -16.06 21.69
C LEU A 70 15.39 -14.88 22.54
N ASN A 71 16.31 -14.22 23.20
CA ASN A 71 16.07 -13.02 23.97
C ASN A 71 16.89 -11.88 23.35
N VAL A 72 16.28 -11.15 22.42
CA VAL A 72 16.91 -10.02 21.74
C VAL A 72 16.13 -8.73 22.05
N SER A 73 16.87 -7.66 22.29
CA SER A 73 16.32 -6.33 22.62
C SER A 73 16.69 -5.28 21.59
N SER A 74 17.42 -5.68 20.55
CA SER A 74 17.83 -4.79 19.45
C SER A 74 18.05 -5.57 18.14
N PRO A 75 17.90 -4.92 16.97
CA PRO A 75 18.24 -5.53 15.69
C PRO A 75 19.69 -5.99 15.57
N ILE A 76 20.63 -5.31 16.25
CA ILE A 76 22.04 -5.70 16.25
C ILE A 76 22.21 -7.05 16.95
N GLU A 77 21.56 -7.25 18.09
CA GLU A 77 21.58 -8.55 18.78
C GLU A 77 20.93 -9.65 17.93
N ALA A 78 19.85 -9.34 17.20
CA ALA A 78 19.22 -10.28 16.27
C ALA A 78 20.18 -10.67 15.13
N GLU A 79 20.91 -9.70 14.55
CA GLU A 79 21.96 -9.97 13.55
C GLU A 79 23.06 -10.90 14.10
N GLU A 80 23.50 -10.72 15.35
CA GLU A 80 24.48 -11.61 15.99
C GLU A 80 23.99 -13.05 16.13
N HIS A 81 22.67 -13.26 16.25
CA HIS A 81 22.04 -14.58 16.26
C HIS A 81 21.81 -15.14 14.84
N GLY A 82 22.09 -14.35 13.80
CA GLY A 82 21.92 -14.70 12.39
C GLY A 82 20.51 -14.43 11.86
N ILE A 83 19.82 -13.43 12.40
CA ILE A 83 18.53 -12.96 11.88
C ILE A 83 18.76 -11.66 11.11
N ALA A 84 18.29 -11.59 9.87
CA ALA A 84 18.28 -10.37 9.07
C ALA A 84 16.83 -9.97 8.77
N LEU A 85 16.55 -8.67 8.81
CA LEU A 85 15.25 -8.09 8.46
C LEU A 85 15.41 -7.08 7.33
N ILE A 86 14.65 -7.25 6.26
CA ILE A 86 14.41 -6.24 5.23
C ILE A 86 13.03 -5.65 5.53
N VAL A 87 13.02 -4.37 5.93
CA VAL A 87 11.79 -3.69 6.36
C VAL A 87 10.93 -3.25 5.18
N GLN A 88 9.64 -3.01 5.41
CA GLN A 88 8.69 -2.50 4.40
C GLN A 88 9.08 -1.11 3.89
N GLU A 89 9.35 -0.18 4.82
CA GLU A 89 9.80 1.17 4.48
C GLU A 89 11.29 1.18 4.09
N ILE A 90 11.77 2.33 3.60
CA ILE A 90 13.18 2.46 3.26
C ILE A 90 13.99 2.61 4.55
N GLY A 91 14.83 1.63 4.83
CA GLY A 91 15.68 1.58 6.02
C GLY A 91 17.07 2.20 5.82
N THR A 92 17.39 2.76 4.64
CA THR A 92 18.68 3.41 4.41
C THR A 92 18.75 4.77 5.09
N ILE A 93 19.90 5.07 5.70
CA ILE A 93 20.19 6.36 6.36
C ILE A 93 20.71 7.36 5.32
N GLU A 94 20.01 8.47 5.17
CA GLU A 94 20.42 9.59 4.33
C GLU A 94 21.68 10.27 4.88
N GLY A 95 22.42 10.96 4.01
CA GLY A 95 23.65 11.68 4.42
C GLY A 95 24.91 10.83 4.51
N VAL A 96 24.83 9.50 4.39
CA VAL A 96 25.98 8.60 4.42
C VAL A 96 26.10 7.75 3.13
N SER A 97 27.28 7.14 2.95
CA SER A 97 27.56 6.36 1.75
C SER A 97 26.81 5.04 1.69
N VAL A 98 26.72 4.46 0.49
CA VAL A 98 26.22 3.09 0.26
C VAL A 98 26.95 2.08 1.15
N ALA A 99 28.28 2.14 1.18
CA ALA A 99 29.09 1.24 2.01
C ALA A 99 28.80 1.40 3.51
N SER A 100 28.58 2.63 3.99
CA SER A 100 28.21 2.89 5.38
C SER A 100 26.80 2.33 5.70
N ASN A 101 25.86 2.37 4.75
CA ASN A 101 24.54 1.76 4.91
C ASN A 101 24.61 0.22 4.97
N ILE A 102 25.41 -0.41 4.09
CA ILE A 102 25.58 -1.87 4.09
C ILE A 102 26.17 -2.37 5.41
N PHE A 103 27.16 -1.64 5.97
CA PHE A 103 27.87 -2.08 7.17
C PHE A 103 27.41 -1.36 8.45
N LEU A 104 26.26 -0.72 8.41
CA LEU A 104 25.66 -0.07 9.58
C LEU A 104 25.49 -1.08 10.72
N GLY A 105 26.11 -0.77 11.88
CA GLY A 105 26.18 -1.67 13.04
C GLY A 105 27.36 -2.64 13.05
N SER A 106 28.07 -2.76 11.91
CA SER A 106 29.24 -3.66 11.75
C SER A 106 30.55 -2.90 11.43
N GLU A 107 30.58 -1.58 11.65
CA GLU A 107 31.72 -0.72 11.29
C GLU A 107 33.03 -1.13 12.00
N LYS A 108 32.92 -1.76 13.18
CA LYS A 108 34.07 -2.27 13.93
C LYS A 108 34.98 -3.18 13.10
N LYS A 109 34.46 -3.88 12.10
CA LYS A 109 35.21 -4.75 11.17
C LYS A 109 36.24 -3.96 10.33
N PHE A 110 36.01 -2.66 10.19
CA PHE A 110 36.83 -1.75 9.37
C PHE A 110 37.64 -0.74 10.20
N VAL A 111 37.57 -0.82 11.53
CA VAL A 111 38.32 0.08 12.41
C VAL A 111 39.74 -0.46 12.60
N SER A 112 40.74 0.39 12.34
CA SER A 112 42.14 0.14 12.62
C SER A 112 42.73 1.37 13.34
N LYS A 113 43.35 1.17 14.47
CA LYS A 113 43.97 2.27 15.31
C LYS A 113 42.98 3.42 15.60
N GLY A 114 41.70 3.09 15.81
CA GLY A 114 40.66 4.08 16.11
C GLY A 114 40.08 4.85 14.91
N LEU A 115 40.53 4.55 13.70
CA LEU A 115 40.05 5.15 12.46
C LEU A 115 39.36 4.12 11.56
N VAL A 116 38.27 4.54 10.90
CA VAL A 116 37.56 3.70 9.92
C VAL A 116 38.31 3.68 8.60
N ASN A 117 38.62 2.50 8.08
CA ASN A 117 39.21 2.32 6.77
C ASN A 117 38.09 2.26 5.69
N TYR A 118 37.68 3.42 5.20
CA TYR A 118 36.66 3.55 4.17
C TYR A 118 37.00 2.86 2.85
N ARG A 119 38.30 2.79 2.50
CA ARG A 119 38.72 2.08 1.28
C ARG A 119 38.38 0.60 1.37
N LYS A 120 38.78 -0.06 2.47
CA LYS A 120 38.44 -1.47 2.72
C LYS A 120 36.93 -1.68 2.82
N MET A 121 36.21 -0.77 3.46
CA MET A 121 34.74 -0.81 3.57
C MET A 121 34.09 -0.73 2.18
N ASN A 122 34.54 0.17 1.29
CA ASN A 122 34.02 0.26 -0.09
C ASN A 122 34.33 -0.99 -0.93
N GLU A 123 35.53 -1.56 -0.77
CA GLU A 123 35.92 -2.82 -1.46
C GLU A 123 34.99 -3.98 -1.03
N GLU A 124 34.71 -4.12 0.26
CA GLU A 124 33.78 -5.16 0.77
C GLU A 124 32.33 -4.87 0.38
N ALA A 125 31.90 -3.62 0.39
CA ALA A 125 30.55 -3.26 -0.09
C ALA A 125 30.35 -3.58 -1.57
N LYS A 126 31.40 -3.38 -2.39
CA LYS A 126 31.36 -3.78 -3.80
C LYS A 126 31.21 -5.29 -3.98
N LYS A 127 31.85 -6.09 -3.11
CA LYS A 127 31.68 -7.54 -3.13
C LYS A 127 30.25 -7.93 -2.75
N ALA A 128 29.71 -7.36 -1.66
CA ALA A 128 28.34 -7.61 -1.21
C ALA A 128 27.30 -7.29 -2.30
N LEU A 129 27.49 -6.19 -3.04
CA LEU A 129 26.63 -5.84 -4.17
C LEU A 129 26.77 -6.84 -5.33
N ASN A 130 28.01 -7.22 -5.66
CA ASN A 130 28.28 -8.18 -6.74
C ASN A 130 27.70 -9.57 -6.43
N GLU A 131 27.69 -10.00 -5.16
CA GLU A 131 27.10 -11.29 -4.75
C GLU A 131 25.60 -11.40 -5.05
N ILE A 132 24.89 -10.28 -5.07
CA ILE A 132 23.48 -10.22 -5.48
C ILE A 132 23.28 -9.80 -6.95
N GLY A 133 24.37 -9.75 -7.74
CA GLY A 133 24.35 -9.44 -9.18
C GLY A 133 24.31 -7.94 -9.52
N ILE A 134 24.69 -7.06 -8.59
CA ILE A 134 24.69 -5.60 -8.79
C ILE A 134 26.11 -5.08 -8.92
N ASP A 135 26.45 -4.55 -10.09
CA ASP A 135 27.78 -4.01 -10.41
C ASP A 135 27.81 -2.51 -10.69
N ASN A 136 26.65 -1.90 -10.92
CA ASN A 136 26.47 -0.51 -11.35
C ASN A 136 26.41 0.50 -10.18
N ILE A 137 26.22 0.06 -8.93
CA ILE A 137 26.16 0.96 -7.77
C ILE A 137 27.58 1.20 -7.22
N ASN A 138 27.95 2.47 -7.08
CA ASN A 138 29.23 2.87 -6.48
C ASN A 138 29.11 2.91 -4.95
N PRO A 139 29.88 2.09 -4.19
CA PRO A 139 29.84 2.07 -2.72
C PRO A 139 30.17 3.38 -2.01
N ALA A 140 30.97 4.22 -2.64
CA ALA A 140 31.35 5.54 -2.07
C ALA A 140 30.29 6.63 -2.30
N LEU A 141 29.26 6.37 -3.11
CA LEU A 141 28.21 7.33 -3.40
C LEU A 141 27.31 7.53 -2.17
N ASN A 142 26.86 8.79 -1.95
CA ASN A 142 25.83 9.09 -0.96
C ASN A 142 24.48 8.52 -1.43
N VAL A 143 23.78 7.82 -0.54
CA VAL A 143 22.51 7.15 -0.79
C VAL A 143 21.40 8.09 -1.30
N GLU A 144 21.44 9.38 -0.95
CA GLU A 144 20.49 10.39 -1.42
C GLU A 144 20.44 10.54 -2.95
N LYS A 145 21.53 10.19 -3.63
CA LYS A 145 21.64 10.24 -5.11
C LYS A 145 21.03 9.03 -5.80
N LEU A 146 20.56 8.06 -5.03
CA LEU A 146 19.97 6.82 -5.52
C LEU A 146 18.44 6.93 -5.49
N ASN A 147 17.79 6.25 -6.44
CA ASN A 147 16.35 6.11 -6.44
C ASN A 147 15.88 5.12 -5.35
N LEU A 148 14.56 5.03 -5.15
CA LEU A 148 13.97 4.21 -4.09
C LEU A 148 14.29 2.71 -4.25
N GLU A 149 14.28 2.21 -5.48
CA GLU A 149 14.60 0.81 -5.79
C GLU A 149 16.06 0.49 -5.50
N GLU A 150 16.99 1.35 -5.92
CA GLU A 150 18.42 1.18 -5.64
C GLU A 150 18.71 1.19 -4.13
N ARG A 151 18.00 2.04 -3.37
CA ARG A 151 18.09 2.05 -1.90
C ARG A 151 17.60 0.72 -1.30
N LYS A 152 16.51 0.16 -1.83
CA LYS A 152 16.00 -1.15 -1.39
C LYS A 152 16.95 -2.29 -1.75
N ILE A 153 17.62 -2.24 -2.89
CA ILE A 153 18.66 -3.18 -3.29
C ILE A 153 19.84 -3.15 -2.30
N ILE A 154 20.23 -1.98 -1.79
CA ILE A 154 21.28 -1.86 -0.75
C ILE A 154 20.87 -2.60 0.54
N GLU A 155 19.61 -2.50 0.96
CA GLU A 155 19.10 -3.22 2.13
C GLU A 155 19.12 -4.74 1.91
N ILE A 156 18.78 -5.20 0.69
CA ILE A 156 18.87 -6.61 0.32
C ILE A 156 20.34 -7.09 0.38
N ALA A 157 21.28 -6.29 -0.15
CA ALA A 157 22.71 -6.60 -0.09
C ALA A 157 23.22 -6.68 1.36
N LYS A 158 22.82 -5.72 2.22
CA LYS A 158 23.13 -5.74 3.66
C LYS A 158 22.63 -7.02 4.32
N ALA A 159 21.36 -7.36 4.12
CA ALA A 159 20.72 -8.51 4.74
C ALA A 159 21.35 -9.84 4.27
N TYR A 160 21.74 -9.93 2.99
CA TYR A 160 22.35 -11.13 2.43
C TYR A 160 23.80 -11.30 2.87
N TYR A 161 24.56 -10.21 2.99
CA TYR A 161 26.00 -10.22 3.33
C TYR A 161 26.32 -10.93 4.65
N ILE A 162 25.42 -10.90 5.63
CA ILE A 162 25.62 -11.56 6.91
C ILE A 162 25.38 -13.09 6.87
N HIS A 163 24.99 -13.65 5.71
CA HIS A 163 24.60 -15.05 5.53
C HIS A 163 23.62 -15.52 6.62
N PRO A 164 22.40 -14.93 6.66
CA PRO A 164 21.47 -15.13 7.77
C PRO A 164 20.97 -16.57 7.86
N LYS A 165 20.80 -17.06 9.10
CA LYS A 165 20.08 -18.30 9.36
C LYS A 165 18.59 -18.13 9.12
N LEU A 166 18.07 -16.92 9.43
CA LEU A 166 16.69 -16.50 9.19
C LEU A 166 16.69 -15.13 8.50
N LEU A 167 16.24 -15.10 7.26
CA LEU A 167 15.98 -13.85 6.53
C LEU A 167 14.50 -13.54 6.63
N ILE A 168 14.16 -12.37 7.14
CA ILE A 168 12.80 -11.83 7.15
C ILE A 168 12.68 -10.78 6.06
N VAL A 169 11.69 -10.93 5.18
CA VAL A 169 11.40 -10.01 4.08
C VAL A 169 9.98 -9.48 4.28
N ASP A 170 9.85 -8.22 4.70
CA ASP A 170 8.54 -7.62 5.02
C ASP A 170 8.11 -6.67 3.90
N GLU A 171 7.10 -7.08 3.12
CA GLU A 171 6.45 -6.34 2.01
C GLU A 171 7.41 -5.61 1.04
N THR A 172 8.62 -6.13 0.89
CA THR A 172 9.71 -5.49 0.12
C THR A 172 9.45 -5.47 -1.37
N ALA A 173 8.77 -6.49 -1.92
CA ALA A 173 8.56 -6.66 -3.36
C ALA A 173 7.75 -5.52 -3.99
N ASN A 174 6.91 -4.83 -3.21
CA ASN A 174 6.09 -3.71 -3.70
C ASN A 174 6.90 -2.47 -4.11
N ALA A 175 8.09 -2.31 -3.56
CA ALA A 175 8.99 -1.19 -3.86
C ALA A 175 9.95 -1.49 -5.02
N LEU A 176 9.87 -2.67 -5.63
CA LEU A 176 10.80 -3.16 -6.64
C LEU A 176 10.13 -3.30 -8.01
N SER A 177 10.88 -2.95 -9.06
CA SER A 177 10.54 -3.28 -10.44
C SER A 177 10.60 -4.80 -10.68
N SER A 178 10.21 -5.26 -11.86
CA SER A 178 10.36 -6.67 -12.25
C SER A 178 11.81 -7.16 -12.14
N HIS A 179 12.79 -6.31 -12.46
CA HIS A 179 14.20 -6.61 -12.32
C HIS A 179 14.61 -6.69 -10.84
N GLY A 180 14.23 -5.73 -10.01
CA GLY A 180 14.50 -5.75 -8.57
C GLY A 180 13.88 -6.96 -7.86
N ARG A 181 12.65 -7.35 -8.25
CA ARG A 181 12.02 -8.58 -7.75
C ARG A 181 12.80 -9.83 -8.13
N SER A 182 13.35 -9.91 -9.36
CA SER A 182 14.17 -11.04 -9.77
C SER A 182 15.45 -11.18 -8.92
N ILE A 183 16.06 -10.06 -8.51
CA ILE A 183 17.20 -10.03 -7.59
C ILE A 183 16.77 -10.55 -6.21
N LEU A 184 15.67 -10.05 -5.67
CA LEU A 184 15.14 -10.50 -4.37
C LEU A 184 14.87 -12.01 -4.37
N TYR A 185 14.23 -12.55 -5.41
CA TYR A 185 13.96 -13.99 -5.50
C TYR A 185 15.24 -14.82 -5.65
N SER A 186 16.25 -14.31 -6.37
CA SER A 186 17.56 -14.95 -6.43
C SER A 186 18.23 -15.01 -5.07
N VAL A 187 18.14 -13.94 -4.28
CA VAL A 187 18.65 -13.91 -2.89
C VAL A 187 17.89 -14.89 -2.01
N ILE A 188 16.55 -14.94 -2.06
CA ILE A 188 15.74 -15.91 -1.31
C ILE A 188 16.17 -17.35 -1.65
N LYS A 189 16.34 -17.64 -2.94
CA LYS A 189 16.79 -18.96 -3.40
C LYS A 189 18.20 -19.28 -2.89
N SER A 190 19.14 -18.35 -2.96
CA SER A 190 20.51 -18.54 -2.47
C SER A 190 20.54 -18.76 -0.95
N VAL A 191 19.69 -18.04 -0.18
CA VAL A 191 19.54 -18.26 1.27
C VAL A 191 19.10 -19.69 1.55
N LYS A 192 18.12 -20.20 0.81
CA LYS A 192 17.65 -21.58 0.93
C LYS A 192 18.73 -22.59 0.55
N GLU A 193 19.51 -22.37 -0.50
CA GLU A 193 20.54 -23.26 -1.01
C GLU A 193 21.68 -23.49 -0.01
N TYR A 194 22.07 -22.49 0.79
CA TYR A 194 23.05 -22.72 1.86
C TYR A 194 22.44 -23.19 3.20
N GLY A 195 21.12 -23.51 3.22
CA GLY A 195 20.40 -24.04 4.40
C GLY A 195 19.87 -22.97 5.34
N GLY A 196 19.85 -21.72 4.92
CA GLY A 196 19.12 -20.63 5.61
C GLY A 196 17.63 -20.77 5.40
N THR A 197 16.85 -20.09 6.24
CA THR A 197 15.37 -20.09 6.23
C THR A 197 14.88 -18.69 5.94
N VAL A 198 13.76 -18.57 5.26
CA VAL A 198 13.18 -17.27 4.89
C VAL A 198 11.76 -17.16 5.45
N LEU A 199 11.46 -16.05 6.11
CA LEU A 199 10.09 -15.63 6.42
C LEU A 199 9.71 -14.51 5.46
N PHE A 200 8.83 -14.82 4.49
CA PHE A 200 8.44 -13.93 3.41
C PHE A 200 7.03 -13.39 3.65
N ILE A 201 6.94 -12.09 3.88
CA ILE A 201 5.68 -11.39 4.18
C ILE A 201 5.29 -10.58 2.95
N THR A 202 4.15 -10.88 2.38
CA THR A 202 3.54 -10.13 1.27
C THR A 202 2.02 -10.29 1.33
N HIS A 203 1.30 -9.39 0.70
CA HIS A 203 -0.14 -9.50 0.47
C HIS A 203 -0.46 -10.03 -0.94
N ASP A 204 0.55 -10.21 -1.80
CA ASP A 204 0.42 -10.82 -3.12
C ASP A 204 0.44 -12.34 -2.98
N LEU A 205 -0.76 -12.95 -3.02
CA LEU A 205 -0.92 -14.41 -2.88
C LEU A 205 -0.36 -15.19 -4.06
N GLU A 206 -0.35 -14.61 -5.27
CA GLU A 206 0.27 -15.26 -6.43
C GLU A 206 1.79 -15.35 -6.28
N GLU A 207 2.40 -14.27 -5.80
CA GLU A 207 3.82 -14.23 -5.48
C GLU A 207 4.16 -15.28 -4.40
N LEU A 208 3.34 -15.36 -3.35
CA LEU A 208 3.51 -16.31 -2.25
C LEU A 208 3.50 -17.76 -2.70
N VAL A 209 2.48 -18.15 -3.47
CA VAL A 209 2.35 -19.53 -3.96
C VAL A 209 3.52 -19.92 -4.88
N LYS A 210 4.11 -18.95 -5.60
CA LYS A 210 5.28 -19.19 -6.48
C LYS A 210 6.60 -19.32 -5.71
N VAL A 211 6.76 -18.60 -4.59
CA VAL A 211 8.06 -18.45 -3.91
C VAL A 211 8.16 -19.33 -2.66
N CYS A 212 7.06 -19.58 -1.95
CA CYS A 212 7.05 -20.21 -0.65
C CYS A 212 6.81 -21.72 -0.70
N ASP A 213 7.42 -22.45 0.23
CA ASP A 213 7.16 -23.88 0.44
C ASP A 213 5.88 -24.11 1.26
N GLY A 214 5.53 -23.16 2.11
CA GLY A 214 4.33 -23.16 2.94
C GLY A 214 3.92 -21.74 3.33
N VAL A 215 2.66 -21.58 3.70
CA VAL A 215 2.06 -20.29 4.05
C VAL A 215 1.37 -20.39 5.41
N THR A 216 1.74 -19.50 6.33
CA THR A 216 1.09 -19.33 7.64
C THR A 216 0.14 -18.12 7.57
N ILE A 217 -1.06 -18.28 8.09
CA ILE A 217 -2.13 -17.29 8.04
C ILE A 217 -2.34 -16.70 9.43
N LEU A 218 -2.27 -15.35 9.51
CA LEU A 218 -2.65 -14.58 10.69
C LEU A 218 -3.91 -13.78 10.41
N ARG A 219 -4.87 -13.79 11.36
CA ARG A 219 -6.08 -12.97 11.30
C ARG A 219 -6.39 -12.41 12.68
N ASP A 220 -6.58 -11.08 12.76
CA ASP A 220 -6.89 -10.35 14.02
C ASP A 220 -5.89 -10.63 15.16
N GLY A 221 -4.62 -10.84 14.82
CA GLY A 221 -3.55 -11.15 15.77
C GLY A 221 -3.53 -12.59 16.24
N ILE A 222 -4.24 -13.50 15.59
CA ILE A 222 -4.34 -14.92 15.95
C ILE A 222 -3.79 -15.75 14.80
N TYR A 223 -3.08 -16.85 15.13
CA TYR A 223 -2.72 -17.90 14.19
C TYR A 223 -3.98 -18.67 13.76
N ILE A 224 -4.17 -18.83 12.45
CA ILE A 224 -5.30 -19.57 11.89
C ILE A 224 -4.87 -20.94 11.43
N ASP A 225 -3.99 -21.03 10.43
CA ASP A 225 -3.49 -22.30 9.89
C ASP A 225 -2.14 -22.11 9.19
N THR A 226 -1.53 -23.24 8.81
CA THR A 226 -0.36 -23.29 7.94
C THR A 226 -0.57 -24.31 6.83
N CYS A 227 -0.61 -23.84 5.58
CA CYS A 227 -0.81 -24.63 4.39
C CYS A 227 0.50 -24.92 3.66
N TYR A 228 0.64 -26.10 3.04
CA TYR A 228 1.80 -26.52 2.28
C TYR A 228 1.41 -27.13 0.94
N GLY A 229 2.26 -26.95 -0.09
CA GLY A 229 2.14 -27.60 -1.39
C GLY A 229 0.78 -27.38 -2.06
N GLU A 230 0.10 -28.45 -2.44
CA GLU A 230 -1.19 -28.41 -3.13
C GLU A 230 -2.33 -27.74 -2.34
N LYS A 231 -2.17 -27.60 -1.02
CA LYS A 231 -3.14 -26.88 -0.17
C LYS A 231 -3.00 -25.35 -0.21
N MET A 232 -1.96 -24.84 -0.86
CA MET A 232 -1.80 -23.39 -1.06
C MET A 232 -2.66 -22.89 -2.23
N VAL A 233 -3.97 -23.05 -2.12
CA VAL A 233 -4.94 -22.57 -3.11
C VAL A 233 -5.29 -21.12 -2.79
N ILE A 234 -5.14 -20.22 -3.76
CA ILE A 234 -5.30 -18.77 -3.54
C ILE A 234 -6.66 -18.42 -2.96
N ASN A 235 -7.75 -19.05 -3.45
CA ASN A 235 -9.09 -18.76 -2.95
C ASN A 235 -9.29 -19.24 -1.51
N ASP A 236 -8.75 -20.39 -1.13
CA ASP A 236 -8.83 -20.89 0.23
C ASP A 236 -8.04 -20.00 1.18
N LEU A 237 -6.83 -19.57 0.77
CA LEU A 237 -6.01 -18.62 1.53
C LEU A 237 -6.75 -17.29 1.76
N LYS A 238 -7.43 -16.75 0.74
CA LYS A 238 -8.25 -15.54 0.88
C LYS A 238 -9.37 -15.73 1.91
N VAL A 239 -10.11 -16.84 1.84
CA VAL A 239 -11.19 -17.16 2.78
C VAL A 239 -10.68 -17.25 4.21
N GLU A 240 -9.55 -17.93 4.43
CA GLU A 240 -8.95 -18.06 5.77
C GLU A 240 -8.42 -16.72 6.31
N MET A 241 -7.85 -15.87 5.44
CA MET A 241 -7.38 -14.53 5.82
C MET A 241 -8.51 -13.63 6.29
N VAL A 242 -9.66 -13.64 5.59
CA VAL A 242 -10.80 -12.76 5.85
C VAL A 242 -11.79 -13.38 6.85
N GLY A 243 -11.84 -14.71 6.93
CA GLY A 243 -12.72 -15.45 7.87
C GLY A 243 -14.18 -15.55 7.44
N ARG A 244 -14.47 -15.24 6.20
CA ARG A 244 -15.77 -15.42 5.54
C ARG A 244 -15.55 -15.80 4.08
N GLU A 245 -16.51 -16.46 3.48
CA GLU A 245 -16.49 -16.66 2.03
C GLU A 245 -16.41 -15.29 1.34
N ILE A 246 -15.35 -15.11 0.57
CA ILE A 246 -15.26 -13.98 -0.35
C ILE A 246 -15.99 -14.44 -1.59
N ASN A 247 -17.15 -13.85 -1.85
CA ASN A 247 -17.75 -14.01 -3.16
C ASN A 247 -16.72 -13.51 -4.17
N ASP A 248 -16.34 -14.34 -5.15
CA ASP A 248 -15.42 -13.96 -6.24
C ASP A 248 -15.95 -12.76 -7.06
N HIS A 249 -17.12 -12.26 -6.70
CA HIS A 249 -17.84 -11.15 -7.31
C HIS A 249 -17.92 -9.89 -6.42
N TYR A 250 -16.80 -9.48 -5.77
CA TYR A 250 -16.77 -8.17 -5.09
C TYR A 250 -16.71 -6.98 -6.08
N TYR A 251 -16.44 -7.25 -7.34
CA TYR A 251 -16.64 -6.31 -8.43
C TYR A 251 -18.09 -6.35 -8.92
N ARG A 252 -18.44 -5.42 -9.77
CA ARG A 252 -19.76 -5.36 -10.41
C ARG A 252 -20.00 -6.62 -11.26
N THR A 253 -21.22 -7.14 -11.21
CA THR A 253 -21.62 -8.35 -11.95
C THR A 253 -22.35 -8.05 -13.26
N ASP A 254 -22.77 -6.79 -13.49
CA ASP A 254 -23.38 -6.35 -14.73
C ASP A 254 -22.35 -6.38 -15.88
N GLU A 255 -22.74 -6.99 -16.99
CA GLU A 255 -21.89 -7.14 -18.18
C GLU A 255 -21.92 -5.91 -19.08
N GLU A 256 -23.04 -5.16 -19.06
CA GLU A 256 -23.22 -3.94 -19.83
C GLU A 256 -23.53 -2.75 -18.91
N SER A 257 -23.08 -1.58 -19.32
CA SER A 257 -23.28 -0.36 -18.56
C SER A 257 -24.40 0.48 -19.14
N ILE A 258 -25.36 0.86 -18.32
CA ILE A 258 -26.34 1.89 -18.65
C ILE A 258 -25.84 3.21 -18.07
N VAL A 259 -25.38 4.12 -18.93
CA VAL A 259 -24.88 5.44 -18.55
C VAL A 259 -25.89 6.47 -19.05
N SER A 260 -26.16 7.51 -18.24
CA SER A 260 -27.02 8.63 -18.61
C SER A 260 -26.38 9.45 -19.74
N ASP A 261 -27.21 10.05 -20.63
CA ASP A 261 -26.72 10.98 -21.65
C ASP A 261 -26.32 12.37 -21.07
N LYS A 262 -26.61 12.60 -19.79
CA LYS A 262 -26.35 13.90 -19.15
C LYS A 262 -24.88 14.04 -18.77
N VAL A 263 -24.16 14.92 -19.48
CA VAL A 263 -22.77 15.26 -19.18
C VAL A 263 -22.70 16.15 -17.94
N VAL A 264 -21.93 15.72 -16.93
CA VAL A 264 -21.69 16.46 -15.68
C VAL A 264 -20.31 17.11 -15.64
N LEU A 265 -19.31 16.52 -16.34
CA LEU A 265 -17.97 17.09 -16.47
C LEU A 265 -17.48 16.88 -17.90
N GLY A 266 -17.00 17.93 -18.53
CA GLY A 266 -16.39 17.90 -19.86
C GLY A 266 -14.98 18.47 -19.81
N VAL A 267 -14.04 17.82 -20.49
CA VAL A 267 -12.65 18.25 -20.63
C VAL A 267 -12.35 18.35 -22.11
N THR A 268 -11.94 19.53 -22.59
CA THR A 268 -11.77 19.78 -24.01
C THR A 268 -10.43 20.45 -24.29
N ASN A 269 -9.61 19.81 -25.13
CA ASN A 269 -8.31 20.29 -25.61
C ASN A 269 -7.38 20.76 -24.49
N VAL A 270 -7.34 20.03 -23.36
CA VAL A 270 -6.55 20.42 -22.19
C VAL A 270 -5.09 20.02 -22.35
N TYR A 271 -4.21 20.98 -22.08
CA TYR A 271 -2.75 20.81 -22.05
C TYR A 271 -2.18 21.30 -20.72
N THR A 272 -1.24 20.54 -20.16
CA THR A 272 -0.37 20.93 -19.03
C THR A 272 1.08 20.54 -19.34
N SER A 273 1.99 20.66 -18.39
CA SER A 273 3.35 20.09 -18.53
C SER A 273 3.35 18.57 -18.74
N ALA A 274 2.43 17.85 -18.12
CA ALA A 274 2.32 16.40 -18.18
C ALA A 274 1.24 15.90 -19.15
N LEU A 275 0.21 16.70 -19.43
CA LEU A 275 -0.96 16.32 -20.22
C LEU A 275 -0.97 16.98 -21.61
N LYS A 276 -1.40 16.24 -22.64
CA LYS A 276 -1.37 16.66 -24.05
C LYS A 276 -2.68 16.34 -24.72
N ASN A 277 -3.48 17.38 -25.03
CA ASN A 277 -4.73 17.29 -25.78
C ASN A 277 -5.73 16.30 -25.14
N ILE A 278 -6.01 16.48 -23.84
CA ILE A 278 -6.98 15.63 -23.14
C ILE A 278 -8.39 16.07 -23.52
N ASN A 279 -9.19 15.08 -23.95
CA ASN A 279 -10.59 15.23 -24.31
C ASN A 279 -11.38 14.05 -23.78
N PHE A 280 -12.39 14.31 -22.95
CA PHE A 280 -13.38 13.32 -22.52
C PHE A 280 -14.58 14.00 -21.86
N GLU A 281 -15.66 13.26 -21.75
CA GLU A 281 -16.86 13.63 -21.01
C GLU A 281 -17.12 12.60 -19.91
N LEU A 282 -17.68 13.04 -18.80
CA LEU A 282 -18.13 12.18 -17.69
C LEU A 282 -19.63 12.41 -17.51
N HIS A 283 -20.38 11.33 -17.43
CA HIS A 283 -21.83 11.36 -17.39
C HIS A 283 -22.37 11.12 -15.97
N GLU A 284 -23.60 11.56 -15.73
CA GLU A 284 -24.30 11.30 -14.46
C GLU A 284 -24.49 9.80 -14.25
N GLY A 285 -24.12 9.30 -13.07
CA GLY A 285 -24.17 7.86 -12.75
C GLY A 285 -23.15 7.01 -13.50
N GLU A 286 -22.03 7.60 -13.94
CA GLU A 286 -20.94 6.90 -14.60
C GLU A 286 -19.75 6.68 -13.66
N ILE A 287 -19.12 5.49 -13.72
CA ILE A 287 -17.79 5.24 -13.22
C ILE A 287 -16.83 5.21 -14.42
N LEU A 288 -16.10 6.29 -14.65
CA LEU A 288 -15.09 6.41 -15.70
C LEU A 288 -13.72 5.99 -15.14
N GLY A 289 -13.19 4.86 -15.60
CA GLY A 289 -11.86 4.39 -15.25
C GLY A 289 -10.75 5.12 -16.01
N LEU A 290 -9.69 5.50 -15.32
CA LEU A 290 -8.45 6.00 -15.91
C LEU A 290 -7.31 5.06 -15.54
N GLY A 291 -6.64 4.48 -16.54
CA GLY A 291 -5.52 3.57 -16.35
C GLY A 291 -4.35 3.87 -17.26
N GLY A 292 -3.17 3.37 -16.89
CA GLY A 292 -1.94 3.53 -17.66
C GLY A 292 -0.72 3.14 -16.82
N LEU A 293 0.46 3.22 -17.40
CA LEU A 293 1.71 3.05 -16.65
C LEU A 293 1.94 4.24 -15.71
N SER A 294 2.78 4.07 -14.69
CA SER A 294 2.97 5.03 -13.59
C SER A 294 3.14 6.49 -14.00
N ASP A 295 3.84 6.77 -15.11
CA ASP A 295 4.12 8.14 -15.57
C ASP A 295 3.24 8.55 -16.78
N CYS A 296 2.07 7.94 -16.92
CA CYS A 296 1.19 8.20 -18.07
C CYS A 296 0.43 9.53 -17.99
N GLY A 297 0.33 10.16 -16.82
CA GLY A 297 -0.39 11.43 -16.60
C GLY A 297 -1.76 11.28 -15.95
N MET A 298 -2.18 10.06 -15.55
CA MET A 298 -3.52 9.85 -14.95
C MET A 298 -3.68 10.54 -13.59
N HIS A 299 -2.65 10.55 -12.76
CA HIS A 299 -2.67 11.23 -11.45
C HIS A 299 -2.68 12.75 -11.60
N GLU A 300 -1.90 13.29 -12.54
CA GLU A 300 -1.89 14.71 -12.91
C GLU A 300 -3.27 15.15 -13.43
N LEU A 301 -3.96 14.28 -14.17
CA LEU A 301 -5.33 14.56 -14.60
C LEU A 301 -6.28 14.64 -13.40
N GLY A 302 -6.18 13.72 -12.44
CA GLY A 302 -6.96 13.76 -11.20
C GLY A 302 -6.75 15.06 -10.41
N ARG A 303 -5.50 15.49 -10.26
CA ARG A 303 -5.11 16.75 -9.60
C ARG A 303 -5.65 17.98 -10.33
N LEU A 304 -5.59 17.98 -11.67
CA LEU A 304 -6.13 19.03 -12.52
C LEU A 304 -7.64 19.18 -12.34
N LEU A 305 -8.39 18.08 -12.34
CA LEU A 305 -9.85 18.09 -12.17
C LEU A 305 -10.28 18.66 -10.81
N PHE A 306 -9.42 18.58 -9.82
CA PHE A 306 -9.66 19.18 -8.50
C PHE A 306 -9.06 20.59 -8.35
N GLY A 307 -8.42 21.13 -9.38
CA GLY A 307 -7.84 22.49 -9.37
C GLY A 307 -6.54 22.62 -8.60
N LEU A 308 -5.82 21.51 -8.32
CA LEU A 308 -4.49 21.52 -7.75
C LEU A 308 -3.43 21.92 -8.80
N ASP A 309 -3.64 21.50 -10.03
CA ASP A 309 -2.83 21.88 -11.18
C ASP A 309 -3.65 22.74 -12.15
N GLN A 310 -2.98 23.53 -13.00
CA GLN A 310 -3.64 24.46 -13.91
C GLN A 310 -3.34 24.10 -15.37
N PRO A 311 -4.34 24.15 -16.27
CA PRO A 311 -4.10 23.95 -17.68
C PRO A 311 -3.44 25.16 -18.32
N TYR A 312 -2.52 24.95 -19.26
CA TYR A 312 -1.98 26.01 -20.11
C TYR A 312 -3.00 26.44 -21.17
N SER A 313 -3.78 25.48 -21.66
CA SER A 313 -4.86 25.71 -22.63
C SER A 313 -5.94 24.65 -22.50
N GLY A 314 -7.06 24.87 -23.16
CA GLY A 314 -8.24 24.02 -23.09
C GLY A 314 -9.25 24.50 -22.06
N THR A 315 -10.35 23.76 -21.94
CA THR A 315 -11.47 24.11 -21.06
C THR A 315 -11.97 22.91 -20.28
N ILE A 316 -12.45 23.20 -19.06
CA ILE A 316 -13.17 22.24 -18.23
C ILE A 316 -14.58 22.80 -18.05
N SER A 317 -15.61 22.01 -18.30
CA SER A 317 -17.01 22.36 -18.08
C SER A 317 -17.61 21.47 -17.01
N CYS A 318 -18.43 22.07 -16.15
CA CYS A 318 -19.24 21.34 -15.17
C CYS A 318 -20.72 21.65 -15.45
N TYR A 319 -21.53 20.60 -15.61
CA TYR A 319 -22.97 20.74 -15.92
C TYR A 319 -23.28 21.63 -17.13
N GLY A 320 -22.45 21.51 -18.20
CA GLY A 320 -22.58 22.29 -19.44
C GLY A 320 -21.99 23.71 -19.39
N GLU A 321 -21.56 24.19 -18.23
CA GLU A 321 -20.95 25.53 -18.09
C GLU A 321 -19.43 25.43 -18.01
N THR A 322 -18.72 26.22 -18.82
CA THR A 322 -17.26 26.31 -18.74
C THR A 322 -16.85 26.91 -17.40
N LYS A 323 -16.00 26.20 -16.66
CA LYS A 323 -15.51 26.60 -15.33
C LYS A 323 -14.00 26.76 -15.34
N LYS A 324 -13.51 27.75 -14.61
CA LYS A 324 -12.09 27.89 -14.33
C LYS A 324 -11.82 27.35 -12.94
N LEU A 325 -11.38 26.09 -12.85
CA LEU A 325 -11.01 25.45 -11.59
C LEU A 325 -9.63 25.92 -11.13
N LYS A 326 -9.50 27.18 -10.73
CA LYS A 326 -8.21 27.79 -10.35
C LYS A 326 -7.62 27.28 -9.05
N ASN A 327 -8.42 26.65 -8.23
CA ASN A 327 -8.03 26.11 -6.92
C ASN A 327 -9.06 25.09 -6.43
N PRO A 328 -8.72 24.28 -5.40
CA PRO A 328 -9.64 23.32 -4.82
C PRO A 328 -10.97 23.88 -4.31
N ALA A 329 -10.98 25.15 -3.85
CA ALA A 329 -12.22 25.77 -3.37
C ALA A 329 -13.24 25.96 -4.50
N GLU A 330 -12.80 26.25 -5.73
CA GLU A 330 -13.68 26.32 -6.90
C GLU A 330 -14.17 24.93 -7.33
N ALA A 331 -13.34 23.90 -7.28
CA ALA A 331 -13.75 22.53 -7.54
C ALA A 331 -14.84 22.08 -6.52
N ILE A 332 -14.65 22.36 -5.24
CA ILE A 332 -15.64 22.09 -4.18
C ILE A 332 -16.97 22.82 -4.42
N ARG A 333 -16.94 24.07 -4.87
CA ARG A 333 -18.18 24.84 -5.22
C ARG A 333 -18.91 24.22 -6.41
N ASN A 334 -18.17 23.58 -7.33
CA ASN A 334 -18.74 22.84 -8.46
C ASN A 334 -19.03 21.37 -8.12
N SER A 335 -19.16 21.03 -6.83
CA SER A 335 -19.51 19.71 -6.31
C SER A 335 -18.51 18.60 -6.67
N ILE A 336 -17.23 18.95 -6.89
CA ILE A 336 -16.16 17.99 -7.14
C ILE A 336 -15.47 17.67 -5.80
N GLY A 337 -15.35 16.38 -5.48
CA GLY A 337 -14.56 15.85 -4.37
C GLY A 337 -13.35 15.07 -4.91
N TYR A 338 -12.22 15.13 -4.21
CA TYR A 338 -10.98 14.46 -4.60
C TYR A 338 -10.40 13.64 -3.47
N LEU A 339 -10.21 12.36 -3.73
CA LEU A 339 -9.49 11.44 -2.88
C LEU A 339 -8.11 11.21 -3.51
N SER A 340 -7.06 11.70 -2.85
CA SER A 340 -5.69 11.61 -3.34
C SER A 340 -5.08 10.22 -3.12
N LYS A 341 -4.23 9.78 -4.06
CA LYS A 341 -3.34 8.62 -3.93
C LYS A 341 -2.50 8.67 -2.65
N ASN A 342 -2.05 9.88 -2.26
CA ASN A 342 -1.26 10.12 -1.05
C ASN A 342 -2.18 10.51 0.12
N ARG A 343 -3.06 9.59 0.53
CA ARG A 343 -4.09 9.81 1.55
C ARG A 343 -3.56 10.49 2.81
N ASP A 344 -2.51 9.95 3.41
CA ASP A 344 -2.02 10.34 4.73
C ASP A 344 -1.33 11.71 4.74
N THR A 345 -0.85 12.19 3.58
CA THR A 345 -0.17 13.50 3.44
C THR A 345 -1.04 14.57 2.80
N GLU A 346 -2.00 14.20 1.95
CA GLU A 346 -2.78 15.16 1.16
C GLU A 346 -4.28 15.15 1.50
N ALA A 347 -4.84 14.01 1.89
CA ALA A 347 -6.30 13.89 2.00
C ALA A 347 -6.83 14.04 3.43
N ILE A 348 -6.01 13.83 4.46
CA ILE A 348 -6.40 13.87 5.87
C ILE A 348 -5.39 14.64 6.73
N ILE A 349 -5.86 15.20 7.83
CA ILE A 349 -5.00 15.81 8.87
C ILE A 349 -4.85 14.77 9.98
N LEU A 350 -3.73 14.02 9.96
CA LEU A 350 -3.48 12.89 10.85
C LEU A 350 -3.57 13.24 12.33
N GLN A 351 -3.06 14.42 12.72
CA GLN A 351 -3.02 14.93 14.09
C GLN A 351 -4.32 15.67 14.50
N SER A 352 -5.38 15.55 13.70
CA SER A 352 -6.70 16.10 14.03
C SER A 352 -7.70 14.99 14.30
N SER A 353 -8.81 15.32 14.96
CA SER A 353 -9.85 14.34 15.28
C SER A 353 -10.57 13.82 14.02
N ILE A 354 -11.17 12.64 14.12
CA ILE A 354 -12.03 12.08 13.08
C ILE A 354 -13.16 13.04 12.75
N LYS A 355 -13.80 13.59 13.79
CA LYS A 355 -14.87 14.58 13.67
C LYS A 355 -14.42 15.79 12.83
N ASP A 356 -13.26 16.38 13.16
CA ASP A 356 -12.77 17.57 12.49
C ASP A 356 -12.47 17.30 11.02
N ASN A 357 -11.83 16.15 10.72
CA ASN A 357 -11.57 15.74 9.34
C ASN A 357 -12.87 15.59 8.51
N ILE A 358 -13.91 14.98 9.07
CA ILE A 358 -15.22 14.81 8.38
C ILE A 358 -15.89 16.16 8.15
N CYS A 359 -15.83 17.06 9.14
CA CYS A 359 -16.51 18.37 9.11
C CYS A 359 -15.79 19.38 8.21
N LEU A 360 -14.49 19.24 7.99
CA LEU A 360 -13.59 20.24 7.40
C LEU A 360 -14.15 20.91 6.12
N CYS A 361 -14.59 20.11 5.16
CA CYS A 361 -15.10 20.63 3.88
C CYS A 361 -16.56 21.09 3.94
N SER A 362 -17.23 20.94 5.07
CA SER A 362 -18.65 21.23 5.27
C SER A 362 -18.90 22.29 6.34
N LEU A 363 -17.86 22.99 6.79
CA LEU A 363 -17.96 23.99 7.86
C LEU A 363 -18.99 25.09 7.55
N ASP A 364 -19.10 25.52 6.30
CA ASP A 364 -20.10 26.49 5.84
C ASP A 364 -21.54 26.00 6.00
N LYS A 365 -21.79 24.69 5.88
CA LYS A 365 -23.11 24.07 6.07
C LYS A 365 -23.49 23.89 7.55
N ILE A 366 -22.52 23.69 8.42
CA ILE A 366 -22.73 23.37 9.85
C ILE A 366 -22.50 24.58 10.76
N SER A 367 -21.88 25.66 10.26
CA SER A 367 -21.73 26.93 10.99
C SER A 367 -22.97 27.81 10.85
N LYS A 368 -23.12 28.73 11.78
CA LYS A 368 -24.13 29.80 11.75
C LYS A 368 -23.48 31.10 12.21
N PHE A 369 -23.65 32.17 11.43
CA PHE A 369 -23.03 33.47 11.72
C PHE A 369 -21.50 33.42 11.81
N GLY A 370 -20.83 32.51 11.06
CA GLY A 370 -19.40 32.33 11.10
C GLY A 370 -18.86 31.47 12.26
N PHE A 371 -19.71 30.99 13.13
CA PHE A 371 -19.33 30.12 14.25
C PHE A 371 -19.72 28.67 14.00
N ALA A 372 -18.75 27.76 14.15
CA ALA A 372 -18.99 26.34 14.17
C ALA A 372 -19.51 25.91 15.56
N PHE A 373 -20.61 25.19 15.57
CA PHE A 373 -21.25 24.75 16.84
C PHE A 373 -20.89 23.27 17.08
N PRO A 374 -20.22 22.93 18.20
CA PRO A 374 -19.81 21.56 18.52
C PRO A 374 -20.96 20.54 18.46
N ALA A 375 -22.18 20.94 18.84
CA ALA A 375 -23.33 20.07 18.74
C ALA A 375 -23.68 19.69 17.31
N LYS A 376 -23.62 20.64 16.35
CA LYS A 376 -23.87 20.37 14.93
C LYS A 376 -22.77 19.53 14.30
N GLU A 377 -21.51 19.82 14.63
CA GLU A 377 -20.36 19.02 14.17
C GLU A 377 -20.49 17.57 14.67
N ASN A 378 -20.91 17.39 15.90
CA ASN A 378 -21.12 16.06 16.49
C ASN A 378 -22.21 15.28 15.74
N VAL A 379 -23.36 15.90 15.48
CA VAL A 379 -24.45 15.27 14.73
C VAL A 379 -24.04 14.95 13.31
N PHE A 380 -23.41 15.91 12.64
CA PHE A 380 -22.97 15.74 11.26
C PHE A 380 -21.93 14.61 11.10
N SER A 381 -20.89 14.62 11.95
CA SER A 381 -19.87 13.58 11.90
C SER A 381 -20.42 12.19 12.24
N GLU A 382 -21.31 12.09 13.25
CA GLU A 382 -21.92 10.84 13.68
C GLU A 382 -22.80 10.22 12.58
N GLN A 383 -23.52 11.04 11.83
CA GLN A 383 -24.30 10.59 10.66
C GLN A 383 -23.41 9.88 9.63
N TRP A 384 -22.26 10.44 9.30
CA TRP A 384 -21.34 9.86 8.30
C TRP A 384 -20.52 8.71 8.84
N ILE A 385 -20.14 8.74 10.11
CA ILE A 385 -19.49 7.61 10.80
C ILE A 385 -20.39 6.38 10.74
N ASN A 386 -21.67 6.53 11.08
CA ASN A 386 -22.63 5.43 11.06
C ASN A 386 -22.93 4.95 9.64
N LYS A 387 -23.13 5.88 8.68
CA LYS A 387 -23.44 5.55 7.29
C LYS A 387 -22.32 4.74 6.61
N LEU A 388 -21.06 5.09 6.86
CA LEU A 388 -19.89 4.39 6.28
C LEU A 388 -19.34 3.30 7.21
N LYS A 389 -20.01 3.04 8.34
CA LYS A 389 -19.57 2.01 9.32
C LYS A 389 -18.10 2.18 9.68
N ILE A 390 -17.67 3.41 10.03
CA ILE A 390 -16.28 3.70 10.40
C ILE A 390 -16.02 3.10 11.78
N LYS A 391 -15.08 2.17 11.88
CA LYS A 391 -14.68 1.57 13.16
C LYS A 391 -13.75 2.53 13.90
N LEU A 392 -14.18 3.01 15.06
CA LEU A 392 -13.47 3.97 15.91
C LEU A 392 -13.77 3.72 17.38
N LYS A 393 -12.91 4.22 18.27
CA LYS A 393 -13.16 4.21 19.73
C LYS A 393 -13.93 5.45 20.19
N SER A 394 -13.56 6.60 19.61
CA SER A 394 -14.16 7.90 19.87
C SER A 394 -14.00 8.79 18.65
N LYS A 395 -15.02 9.59 18.33
CA LYS A 395 -14.94 10.60 17.27
C LYS A 395 -13.91 11.71 17.52
N SER A 396 -13.46 11.83 18.78
CA SER A 396 -12.40 12.77 19.18
C SER A 396 -10.99 12.18 19.10
N GLN A 397 -10.82 10.87 18.78
CA GLN A 397 -9.49 10.29 18.59
C GLN A 397 -8.84 10.85 17.31
N TYR A 398 -7.50 10.83 17.26
CA TYR A 398 -6.76 11.23 16.07
C TYR A 398 -6.98 10.24 14.92
N VAL A 399 -7.03 10.76 13.70
CA VAL A 399 -7.14 9.91 12.50
C VAL A 399 -5.91 9.03 12.33
N ALA A 400 -4.75 9.47 12.83
CA ALA A 400 -3.52 8.68 12.84
C ALA A 400 -3.71 7.27 13.43
N ASP A 401 -4.55 7.15 14.46
CA ASP A 401 -4.80 5.90 15.19
C ASP A 401 -5.72 4.90 14.46
N LEU A 402 -6.26 5.29 13.31
CA LEU A 402 -7.14 4.42 12.51
C LEU A 402 -6.35 3.51 11.57
N SER A 403 -6.91 2.33 11.28
CA SER A 403 -6.44 1.49 10.17
C SER A 403 -6.60 2.19 8.82
N GLY A 404 -5.81 1.78 7.82
CA GLY A 404 -5.84 2.36 6.48
C GLY A 404 -7.24 2.43 5.89
N GLY A 405 -8.01 1.36 5.98
CA GLY A 405 -9.39 1.32 5.49
C GLY A 405 -10.35 2.28 6.22
N ASN A 406 -10.20 2.45 7.53
CA ASN A 406 -11.02 3.43 8.26
C ASN A 406 -10.60 4.87 7.95
N LYS A 407 -9.31 5.15 7.75
CA LYS A 407 -8.82 6.43 7.23
C LYS A 407 -9.46 6.76 5.87
N GLN A 408 -9.53 5.79 4.96
CA GLN A 408 -10.16 5.93 3.65
C GLN A 408 -11.64 6.30 3.76
N LYS A 409 -12.36 5.62 4.64
CA LYS A 409 -13.76 5.92 4.93
C LYS A 409 -13.95 7.33 5.49
N VAL A 410 -13.01 7.85 6.29
CA VAL A 410 -13.03 9.25 6.77
C VAL A 410 -12.90 10.23 5.61
N VAL A 411 -12.03 9.99 4.63
CA VAL A 411 -11.91 10.83 3.43
C VAL A 411 -13.19 10.81 2.61
N LEU A 412 -13.78 9.63 2.40
CA LEU A 412 -15.06 9.51 1.69
C LEU A 412 -16.19 10.22 2.46
N ALA A 413 -16.25 10.08 3.80
CA ALA A 413 -17.21 10.78 4.65
C ALA A 413 -17.12 12.31 4.50
N LYS A 414 -15.92 12.86 4.40
CA LYS A 414 -15.66 14.29 4.18
C LYS A 414 -16.31 14.79 2.87
N TRP A 415 -16.11 14.07 1.76
CA TRP A 415 -16.61 14.50 0.45
C TRP A 415 -18.10 14.24 0.26
N LEU A 416 -18.59 13.10 0.73
CA LEU A 416 -20.02 12.78 0.71
C LEU A 416 -20.81 13.71 1.66
N GLY A 417 -20.25 14.05 2.81
CA GLY A 417 -20.81 15.05 3.72
C GLY A 417 -20.88 16.43 3.10
N ARG A 418 -19.86 16.81 2.31
CA ARG A 418 -19.93 18.03 1.52
C ARG A 418 -21.05 18.00 0.49
N GLY A 419 -21.47 16.83 0.03
CA GLY A 419 -22.48 16.64 -1.01
C GLY A 419 -21.83 16.76 -2.40
N SER A 420 -20.62 16.26 -2.54
CA SER A 420 -19.97 16.16 -3.86
C SER A 420 -20.71 15.16 -4.72
N SER A 421 -21.13 15.58 -5.92
CA SER A 421 -21.81 14.74 -6.92
C SER A 421 -20.84 14.20 -7.98
N ILE A 422 -19.67 14.81 -8.12
CA ILE A 422 -18.56 14.35 -8.93
C ILE A 422 -17.44 13.96 -7.97
N LEU A 423 -16.96 12.72 -8.05
CA LEU A 423 -15.90 12.19 -7.20
C LEU A 423 -14.72 11.77 -8.06
N VAL A 424 -13.56 12.33 -7.82
CA VAL A 424 -12.30 11.88 -8.40
C VAL A 424 -11.59 11.03 -7.34
N LEU A 425 -11.51 9.73 -7.58
CA LEU A 425 -10.95 8.74 -6.66
C LEU A 425 -9.62 8.23 -7.21
N ASP A 426 -8.53 8.73 -6.66
CA ASP A 426 -7.17 8.38 -7.10
C ASP A 426 -6.62 7.27 -6.21
N CYS A 427 -6.55 6.05 -6.75
CA CYS A 427 -6.16 4.82 -6.08
C CYS A 427 -6.94 4.60 -4.76
N PRO A 428 -8.28 4.55 -4.78
CA PRO A 428 -9.12 4.53 -3.58
C PRO A 428 -8.90 3.30 -2.71
N THR A 429 -8.36 2.23 -3.25
CA THR A 429 -8.17 0.95 -2.54
C THR A 429 -6.71 0.64 -2.24
N ARG A 430 -5.80 1.58 -2.54
CA ARG A 430 -4.37 1.39 -2.31
C ARG A 430 -4.04 1.23 -0.82
N GLY A 431 -3.35 0.14 -0.48
CA GLY A 431 -2.88 -0.12 0.88
C GLY A 431 -4.01 -0.41 1.87
N ILE A 432 -5.13 -0.96 1.41
CA ILE A 432 -6.24 -1.40 2.26
C ILE A 432 -6.55 -2.88 2.04
N ASP A 433 -7.18 -3.48 3.04
CA ASP A 433 -7.50 -4.90 3.07
C ASP A 433 -8.61 -5.29 2.09
N ILE A 434 -8.63 -6.56 1.67
CA ILE A 434 -9.61 -7.09 0.71
C ILE A 434 -11.06 -6.86 1.18
N GLY A 435 -11.35 -7.12 2.46
CA GLY A 435 -12.69 -6.90 3.00
C GLY A 435 -13.12 -5.43 3.06
N VAL A 436 -12.16 -4.49 3.13
CA VAL A 436 -12.44 -3.05 3.05
C VAL A 436 -12.54 -2.60 1.59
N LYS A 437 -11.76 -3.19 0.66
CA LYS A 437 -11.90 -2.96 -0.79
C LYS A 437 -13.34 -3.24 -1.23
N GLU A 438 -13.88 -4.41 -0.85
CA GLU A 438 -15.27 -4.80 -1.12
C GLU A 438 -16.27 -3.72 -0.68
N ALA A 439 -16.16 -3.25 0.57
CA ALA A 439 -17.05 -2.22 1.10
C ALA A 439 -16.93 -0.86 0.35
N ILE A 440 -15.76 -0.54 -0.20
CA ILE A 440 -15.57 0.67 -1.03
C ILE A 440 -16.20 0.47 -2.41
N TYR A 441 -16.09 -0.70 -3.02
CA TYR A 441 -16.71 -1.01 -4.30
C TYR A 441 -18.24 -1.02 -4.20
N GLU A 442 -18.81 -1.62 -3.15
CA GLU A 442 -20.23 -1.51 -2.86
C GLU A 442 -20.69 -0.05 -2.72
N LEU A 443 -19.92 0.76 -1.98
CA LEU A 443 -20.20 2.18 -1.85
C LEU A 443 -20.15 2.92 -3.19
N MET A 444 -19.16 2.63 -4.05
CA MET A 444 -19.07 3.24 -5.38
C MET A 444 -20.29 2.88 -6.24
N ASN A 445 -20.74 1.63 -6.20
CA ASN A 445 -21.96 1.18 -6.89
C ASN A 445 -23.21 1.91 -6.36
N GLU A 446 -23.37 1.98 -5.04
CA GLU A 446 -24.48 2.75 -4.44
C GLU A 446 -24.48 4.24 -4.84
N LEU A 447 -23.30 4.84 -4.95
CA LEU A 447 -23.16 6.25 -5.33
C LEU A 447 -23.51 6.43 -6.81
N LYS A 448 -23.03 5.54 -7.69
CA LYS A 448 -23.41 5.50 -9.10
C LYS A 448 -24.93 5.42 -9.28
N ASP A 449 -25.57 4.47 -8.60
CA ASP A 449 -27.03 4.29 -8.65
C ASP A 449 -27.83 5.50 -8.16
N LYS A 450 -27.22 6.31 -7.29
CA LYS A 450 -27.76 7.59 -6.82
C LYS A 450 -27.44 8.78 -7.74
N GLY A 451 -26.83 8.52 -8.91
CA GLY A 451 -26.50 9.54 -9.91
C GLY A 451 -25.17 10.27 -9.69
N HIS A 452 -24.33 9.84 -8.73
CA HIS A 452 -22.98 10.38 -8.62
C HIS A 452 -22.13 9.95 -9.80
N ALA A 453 -21.30 10.86 -10.30
CA ALA A 453 -20.31 10.58 -11.34
C ALA A 453 -18.94 10.37 -10.70
N ILE A 454 -18.24 9.31 -11.10
CA ILE A 454 -16.98 8.91 -10.48
C ILE A 454 -15.90 8.81 -11.55
N VAL A 455 -14.79 9.49 -11.36
CA VAL A 455 -13.53 9.24 -12.07
C VAL A 455 -12.70 8.33 -11.18
N LEU A 456 -12.53 7.08 -11.58
CA LEU A 456 -11.73 6.08 -10.90
C LEU A 456 -10.35 6.00 -11.54
N ILE A 457 -9.32 6.48 -10.84
CA ILE A 457 -7.92 6.33 -11.24
C ILE A 457 -7.35 5.14 -10.50
N SER A 458 -6.80 4.17 -11.23
CA SER A 458 -6.23 2.98 -10.60
C SER A 458 -5.01 2.44 -11.34
N GLU A 459 -4.03 1.97 -10.58
CA GLU A 459 -2.88 1.20 -11.06
C GLU A 459 -3.21 -0.30 -11.16
N GLU A 460 -4.33 -0.73 -10.55
CA GLU A 460 -4.80 -2.13 -10.54
C GLU A 460 -5.79 -2.36 -11.70
N LEU A 461 -5.37 -3.10 -12.74
CA LEU A 461 -6.22 -3.40 -13.90
C LEU A 461 -7.50 -4.16 -13.54
N PRO A 462 -7.48 -5.16 -12.64
CA PRO A 462 -8.70 -5.83 -12.19
C PRO A 462 -9.73 -4.86 -11.60
N GLU A 463 -9.29 -3.83 -10.83
CA GLU A 463 -10.17 -2.80 -10.28
C GLU A 463 -10.83 -1.98 -11.40
N LEU A 464 -10.05 -1.53 -12.39
CA LEU A 464 -10.58 -0.79 -13.53
C LEU A 464 -11.60 -1.60 -14.32
N ILE A 465 -11.26 -2.85 -14.67
CA ILE A 465 -12.13 -3.75 -15.43
C ILE A 465 -13.40 -4.05 -14.62
N GLY A 466 -13.23 -4.35 -13.34
CA GLY A 466 -14.32 -4.77 -12.47
C GLY A 466 -15.32 -3.67 -12.13
N MET A 467 -14.86 -2.41 -12.03
CA MET A 467 -15.70 -1.31 -11.51
C MET A 467 -16.17 -0.31 -12.56
N SER A 468 -15.41 -0.11 -13.65
CA SER A 468 -15.68 0.98 -14.59
C SER A 468 -16.78 0.65 -15.59
N ASP A 469 -17.56 1.66 -15.98
CA ASP A 469 -18.50 1.62 -17.10
C ASP A 469 -17.78 1.80 -18.43
N ARG A 470 -16.70 2.60 -18.39
CA ARG A 470 -15.84 2.92 -19.50
C ARG A 470 -14.42 3.15 -18.97
N ILE A 471 -13.41 2.70 -19.70
CA ILE A 471 -12.00 2.83 -19.35
C ILE A 471 -11.28 3.66 -20.40
N LEU A 472 -10.58 4.69 -19.95
CA LEU A 472 -9.65 5.46 -20.76
C LEU A 472 -8.23 5.04 -20.42
N ILE A 473 -7.47 4.63 -21.43
CA ILE A 473 -6.04 4.29 -21.27
C ILE A 473 -5.20 5.50 -21.62
N MET A 474 -4.32 5.87 -20.69
CA MET A 474 -3.39 6.97 -20.84
C MET A 474 -1.97 6.50 -21.11
N LYS A 475 -1.28 7.20 -22.01
CA LYS A 475 0.14 6.96 -22.35
C LYS A 475 0.81 8.30 -22.67
N GLN A 476 1.93 8.60 -21.99
CA GLN A 476 2.74 9.81 -22.22
C GLN A 476 1.90 11.13 -22.25
N GLY A 477 0.95 11.23 -21.34
CA GLY A 477 0.09 12.41 -21.18
C GLY A 477 -1.07 12.50 -22.16
N LYS A 478 -1.40 11.45 -22.92
CA LYS A 478 -2.51 11.41 -23.88
C LYS A 478 -3.46 10.26 -23.56
N ILE A 479 -4.74 10.45 -23.87
CA ILE A 479 -5.70 9.34 -23.96
C ILE A 479 -5.47 8.66 -25.31
N VAL A 480 -5.10 7.37 -25.27
CA VAL A 480 -4.76 6.59 -26.48
C VAL A 480 -5.84 5.59 -26.84
N CYS A 481 -6.66 5.19 -25.88
CA CYS A 481 -7.71 4.20 -26.10
C CYS A 481 -8.89 4.44 -25.16
N GLU A 482 -10.09 4.09 -25.62
CA GLU A 482 -11.32 4.04 -24.84
C GLU A 482 -11.97 2.68 -25.03
N LYS A 483 -12.35 2.02 -23.91
CA LYS A 483 -13.06 0.73 -23.90
C LYS A 483 -14.32 0.87 -23.06
N LYS A 484 -15.47 0.49 -23.62
CA LYS A 484 -16.73 0.37 -22.88
C LYS A 484 -16.77 -0.99 -22.19
N ARG A 485 -17.41 -1.04 -21.02
CA ARG A 485 -17.58 -2.25 -20.23
C ARG A 485 -18.09 -3.41 -21.09
N SER A 486 -17.42 -4.52 -21.06
CA SER A 486 -17.80 -5.74 -21.77
C SER A 486 -17.01 -6.94 -21.20
N PRO A 487 -17.56 -8.17 -21.26
CA PRO A 487 -16.85 -9.39 -20.84
C PRO A 487 -15.56 -9.69 -21.61
N GLN A 488 -15.36 -9.02 -22.75
CA GLN A 488 -14.17 -9.21 -23.59
C GLN A 488 -12.97 -8.41 -23.14
N ILE A 489 -13.12 -7.47 -22.18
CA ILE A 489 -12.01 -6.69 -21.67
C ILE A 489 -11.19 -7.54 -20.71
N THR A 490 -9.93 -7.77 -21.09
CA THR A 490 -8.96 -8.50 -20.27
C THR A 490 -7.77 -7.60 -19.94
N GLU A 491 -7.05 -7.92 -18.87
CA GLU A 491 -5.81 -7.21 -18.51
C GLU A 491 -4.81 -7.20 -19.68
N SER A 492 -4.63 -8.35 -20.33
CA SER A 492 -3.73 -8.46 -21.49
C SER A 492 -4.11 -7.54 -22.66
N LEU A 493 -5.40 -7.25 -22.83
CA LEU A 493 -5.86 -6.32 -23.85
C LEU A 493 -5.51 -4.89 -23.47
N LEU A 494 -5.71 -4.48 -22.21
CA LEU A 494 -5.39 -3.15 -21.74
C LEU A 494 -3.88 -2.89 -21.71
N ILE A 495 -3.07 -3.87 -21.30
CA ILE A 495 -1.61 -3.79 -21.29
C ILE A 495 -1.06 -3.47 -22.68
N LYS A 496 -1.60 -4.07 -23.75
CA LYS A 496 -1.19 -3.76 -25.14
C LYS A 496 -1.38 -2.29 -25.52
N ASP A 497 -2.47 -1.68 -25.01
CA ASP A 497 -2.75 -0.27 -25.28
C ASP A 497 -1.89 0.67 -24.41
N MET A 498 -1.33 0.18 -23.29
CA MET A 498 -0.44 0.93 -22.38
C MET A 498 1.02 0.97 -22.84
N ILE A 499 1.50 -0.12 -23.48
CA ILE A 499 2.87 -0.26 -23.99
C ILE A 499 2.99 0.34 -25.39
#